data_f943ba5e7da625a2f8c18afe2f4fa4ac
#
_entry.id   f943ba5e7da625a2f8c18afe2f4fa4ac
#
_cell.length_a   1.000
_cell.length_b   1.000
_cell.length_c   1.000
_cell.angle_alpha   90.00
_cell.angle_beta   90.00
_cell.angle_gamma   90.00
#
_symmetry.space_group_name_H-M   'P 1'
#
loop_
_entity.id
_entity.type
_entity.pdbx_description
1 polymer ?
#
loop_
_entity_poly.entity_id
_entity_poly.type
_entity_poly.pdbx_seq_one_letter_code
_entity_poly.pdbx_strand_id
1 'polypeptide(L)'
;MLKNIFLDLDDTILNFTAGEAKALSQTLREAGIEPTEAILDRYHIINTAHWELLEEGRLTRDEVLVQRFEQLFRELGVDRSGKAISERYEGLLSCQHDFMPGAEQLLKDLSSRYDLYLASNGAAAVQNPRLDDAGLRPYFKGIFISEEMGADKPSKAFFDACFAAIPGFRLEETIMVGDSLS
;
A
#
# COMPACT_ATOMS: atom_id res chain seq x y z
N MET A 1 25.72 6.67 -13.60
CA MET A 1 25.38 7.69 -12.57
C MET A 1 23.91 7.48 -12.22
N LEU A 2 23.51 7.58 -10.93
CA LEU A 2 22.12 7.42 -10.54
C LEU A 2 21.23 8.48 -11.20
N LYS A 3 20.10 8.04 -11.77
CA LYS A 3 19.14 8.89 -12.47
C LYS A 3 17.71 8.65 -12.00
N ASN A 4 17.33 7.38 -11.84
CA ASN A 4 15.97 6.97 -11.50
C ASN A 4 15.90 6.46 -10.06
N ILE A 5 14.89 6.89 -9.32
CA ILE A 5 14.60 6.36 -7.98
C ILE A 5 13.16 5.89 -7.96
N PHE A 6 12.97 4.59 -7.73
CA PHE A 6 11.67 4.04 -7.38
C PHE A 6 11.47 4.15 -5.88
N LEU A 7 10.33 4.64 -5.48
CA LEU A 7 9.92 4.77 -4.08
C LEU A 7 8.68 3.92 -3.84
N ASP A 8 8.67 3.19 -2.74
CA ASP A 8 7.44 2.62 -2.21
C ASP A 8 6.57 3.73 -1.60
N LEU A 9 5.28 3.44 -1.38
CA LEU A 9 4.33 4.39 -0.81
C LEU A 9 4.16 4.17 0.70
N ASP A 10 3.74 2.97 1.06
CA ASP A 10 3.29 2.62 2.40
C ASP A 10 4.49 2.47 3.36
N ASP A 11 4.40 3.14 4.52
CA ASP A 11 5.46 3.27 5.53
C ASP A 11 6.85 3.74 4.99
N THR A 12 6.86 4.22 3.74
CA THR A 12 8.02 4.89 3.12
C THR A 12 7.75 6.38 2.90
N ILE A 13 6.66 6.73 2.24
CA ILE A 13 6.23 8.12 2.00
C ILE A 13 5.04 8.46 2.90
N LEU A 14 4.01 7.64 2.89
CA LEU A 14 2.82 7.80 3.73
C LEU A 14 2.85 6.81 4.89
N ASN A 15 2.44 7.28 6.07
CA ASN A 15 2.39 6.49 7.29
C ASN A 15 1.19 5.53 7.26
N PHE A 16 1.39 4.38 6.60
CA PHE A 16 0.35 3.36 6.44
C PHE A 16 -0.05 2.77 7.79
N THR A 17 0.90 2.41 8.63
CA THR A 17 0.63 1.82 9.96
C THR A 17 -0.32 2.70 10.78
N ALA A 18 -0.10 4.01 10.82
CA ALA A 18 -1.01 4.93 11.53
C ALA A 18 -2.36 5.07 10.82
N GLY A 19 -2.37 5.10 9.49
CA GLY A 19 -3.59 5.16 8.67
C GLY A 19 -4.45 3.90 8.82
N GLU A 20 -3.82 2.72 8.79
CA GLU A 20 -4.43 1.42 9.06
C GLU A 20 -5.13 1.40 10.41
N ALA A 21 -4.42 1.78 11.47
CA ALA A 21 -4.97 1.79 12.83
C ALA A 21 -6.18 2.71 12.98
N LYS A 22 -6.15 3.90 12.34
CA LYS A 22 -7.28 4.84 12.33
C LYS A 22 -8.49 4.27 11.58
N ALA A 23 -8.28 3.81 10.34
CA ALA A 23 -9.34 3.26 9.49
C ALA A 23 -9.96 2.01 10.13
N LEU A 24 -9.14 1.09 10.64
CA LEU A 24 -9.59 -0.12 11.30
C LEU A 24 -10.38 0.18 12.57
N SER A 25 -9.87 1.08 13.42
CA SER A 25 -10.56 1.47 14.66
C SER A 25 -11.97 2.01 14.38
N GLN A 26 -12.11 2.85 13.36
CA GLN A 26 -13.40 3.37 12.97
C GLN A 26 -14.30 2.27 12.40
N THR A 27 -13.79 1.43 11.52
CA THR A 27 -14.52 0.31 10.92
C THR A 27 -15.07 -0.64 11.99
N LEU A 28 -14.24 -1.01 12.97
CA LEU A 28 -14.63 -1.92 14.06
C LEU A 28 -15.71 -1.30 14.95
N ARG A 29 -15.57 -0.01 15.33
CA ARG A 29 -16.61 0.69 16.12
C ARG A 29 -17.95 0.73 15.39
N GLU A 30 -17.97 1.02 14.11
CA GLU A 30 -19.19 1.00 13.28
C GLU A 30 -19.79 -0.41 13.18
N ALA A 31 -18.97 -1.45 13.27
CA ALA A 31 -19.41 -2.83 13.35
C ALA A 31 -19.84 -3.28 14.76
N GLY A 32 -19.76 -2.38 15.77
CA GLY A 32 -20.09 -2.69 17.17
C GLY A 32 -19.01 -3.47 17.92
N ILE A 33 -17.76 -3.42 17.42
CA ILE A 33 -16.59 -4.07 18.03
C ILE A 33 -15.69 -2.99 18.62
N GLU A 34 -15.34 -3.09 19.91
CA GLU A 34 -14.38 -2.17 20.53
C GLU A 34 -12.97 -2.45 20.02
N PRO A 35 -12.29 -1.48 19.37
CA PRO A 35 -10.97 -1.66 18.81
C PRO A 35 -9.87 -1.56 19.88
N THR A 36 -9.69 -2.63 20.64
CA THR A 36 -8.59 -2.71 21.60
C THR A 36 -7.25 -2.83 20.89
N GLU A 37 -6.17 -2.41 21.54
CA GLU A 37 -4.80 -2.54 21.03
C GLU A 37 -4.51 -3.99 20.58
N ALA A 38 -4.90 -4.99 21.37
CA ALA A 38 -4.74 -6.39 21.02
C ALA A 38 -5.47 -6.80 19.72
N ILE A 39 -6.65 -6.22 19.43
CA ILE A 39 -7.37 -6.49 18.18
C ILE A 39 -6.68 -5.81 17.01
N LEU A 40 -6.19 -4.57 17.18
CA LEU A 40 -5.47 -3.84 16.14
C LEU A 40 -4.16 -4.55 15.78
N ASP A 41 -3.38 -4.95 16.76
CA ASP A 41 -2.15 -5.71 16.58
C ASP A 41 -2.42 -7.06 15.90
N ARG A 42 -3.48 -7.77 16.34
CA ARG A 42 -3.86 -9.03 15.73
C ARG A 42 -4.26 -8.87 14.27
N TYR A 43 -5.03 -7.82 13.94
CA TYR A 43 -5.37 -7.52 12.55
C TYR A 43 -4.12 -7.23 11.71
N HIS A 44 -3.19 -6.43 12.23
CA HIS A 44 -1.94 -6.11 11.53
C HIS A 44 -1.17 -7.38 11.15
N ILE A 45 -1.02 -8.33 12.07
CA ILE A 45 -0.40 -9.63 11.81
C ILE A 45 -1.15 -10.41 10.72
N ILE A 46 -2.49 -10.47 10.80
CA ILE A 46 -3.33 -11.14 9.81
C ILE A 46 -3.17 -10.47 8.44
N ASN A 47 -3.25 -9.15 8.39
CA ASN A 47 -3.14 -8.36 7.17
C ASN A 47 -1.80 -8.59 6.48
N THR A 48 -0.69 -8.45 7.20
CA THR A 48 0.66 -8.71 6.69
C THR A 48 0.78 -10.11 6.09
N ALA A 49 0.35 -11.14 6.83
CA ALA A 49 0.41 -12.52 6.35
C ALA A 49 -0.42 -12.76 5.06
N HIS A 50 -1.56 -12.08 4.89
CA HIS A 50 -2.36 -12.19 3.67
C HIS A 50 -1.70 -11.51 2.47
N TRP A 51 -1.07 -10.35 2.67
CA TRP A 51 -0.31 -9.69 1.62
C TRP A 51 0.92 -10.48 1.19
N GLU A 52 1.64 -11.13 2.13
CA GLU A 52 2.73 -12.06 1.82
C GLU A 52 2.24 -13.24 0.95
N LEU A 53 1.05 -13.79 1.24
CA LEU A 53 0.45 -14.85 0.42
C LEU A 53 0.10 -14.37 -1.00
N LEU A 54 -0.28 -13.11 -1.18
CA LEU A 54 -0.45 -12.52 -2.51
C LEU A 54 0.88 -12.45 -3.25
N GLU A 55 1.93 -11.95 -2.61
CA GLU A 55 3.28 -11.84 -3.20
C GLU A 55 3.85 -13.21 -3.60
N GLU A 56 3.51 -14.26 -2.84
CA GLU A 56 3.81 -15.66 -3.17
C GLU A 56 2.92 -16.24 -4.29
N GLY A 57 1.91 -15.50 -4.76
CA GLY A 57 0.94 -15.97 -5.76
C GLY A 57 -0.04 -17.03 -5.23
N ARG A 58 -0.22 -17.15 -3.93
CA ARG A 58 -1.10 -18.13 -3.25
C ARG A 58 -2.51 -17.61 -3.00
N LEU A 59 -2.68 -16.31 -2.97
CA LEU A 59 -3.96 -15.62 -2.90
C LEU A 59 -4.07 -14.59 -4.02
N THR A 60 -5.28 -14.34 -4.45
CA THR A 60 -5.63 -13.18 -5.28
C THR A 60 -5.83 -11.96 -4.38
N ARG A 61 -5.76 -10.75 -4.95
CA ARG A 61 -6.03 -9.51 -4.20
C ARG A 61 -7.44 -9.51 -3.59
N ASP A 62 -8.46 -9.93 -4.35
CA ASP A 62 -9.83 -10.00 -3.85
C ASP A 62 -9.95 -10.94 -2.64
N GLU A 63 -9.22 -12.05 -2.64
CA GLU A 63 -9.17 -12.97 -1.50
C GLU A 63 -8.48 -12.32 -0.31
N VAL A 64 -7.36 -11.64 -0.48
CA VAL A 64 -6.66 -10.90 0.59
C VAL A 64 -7.61 -9.90 1.24
N LEU A 65 -8.27 -9.06 0.44
CA LEU A 65 -9.12 -7.99 0.92
C LEU A 65 -10.26 -8.49 1.81
N VAL A 66 -10.82 -9.65 1.51
CA VAL A 66 -11.95 -10.24 2.25
C VAL A 66 -11.50 -11.16 3.37
N GLN A 67 -10.58 -12.09 3.09
CA GLN A 67 -10.24 -13.18 4.02
C GLN A 67 -9.53 -12.69 5.28
N ARG A 68 -8.79 -11.58 5.23
CA ARG A 68 -8.16 -10.97 6.43
C ARG A 68 -9.20 -10.57 7.47
N PHE A 69 -10.36 -10.05 7.06
CA PHE A 69 -11.47 -9.74 7.97
C PHE A 69 -12.23 -10.98 8.41
N GLU A 70 -12.44 -11.94 7.51
CA GLU A 70 -13.08 -13.20 7.87
C GLU A 70 -12.27 -13.97 8.91
N GLN A 71 -10.94 -13.93 8.80
CA GLN A 71 -10.06 -14.53 9.81
C GLN A 71 -10.19 -13.81 11.14
N LEU A 72 -10.09 -12.47 11.15
CA LEU A 72 -10.23 -11.69 12.38
C LEU A 72 -11.56 -11.98 13.08
N PHE A 73 -12.66 -11.95 12.35
CA PHE A 73 -14.01 -12.16 12.93
C PHE A 73 -14.20 -13.59 13.43
N ARG A 74 -13.64 -14.58 12.76
CA ARG A 74 -13.63 -15.96 13.23
C ARG A 74 -12.90 -16.09 14.57
N GLU A 75 -11.76 -15.43 14.72
CA GLU A 75 -10.99 -15.43 15.97
C GLU A 75 -11.72 -14.70 17.10
N LEU A 76 -12.45 -13.63 16.77
CA LEU A 76 -13.26 -12.88 17.74
C LEU A 76 -14.61 -13.53 18.07
N GLY A 77 -15.00 -14.61 17.34
CA GLY A 77 -16.32 -15.24 17.50
C GLY A 77 -17.47 -14.34 17.04
N VAL A 78 -17.23 -13.45 16.08
CA VAL A 78 -18.21 -12.49 15.57
C VAL A 78 -18.71 -12.91 14.19
N ASP A 79 -20.02 -12.98 14.01
CA ASP A 79 -20.63 -13.25 12.71
C ASP A 79 -20.87 -11.94 11.94
N ARG A 80 -19.95 -11.63 11.01
CA ARG A 80 -20.01 -10.46 10.14
C ARG A 80 -19.47 -10.80 8.76
N SER A 81 -19.95 -10.11 7.73
CA SER A 81 -19.47 -10.24 6.36
C SER A 81 -18.09 -9.59 6.20
N GLY A 82 -17.08 -10.38 5.90
CA GLY A 82 -15.73 -9.88 5.60
C GLY A 82 -15.74 -8.87 4.44
N LYS A 83 -16.54 -9.11 3.41
CA LYS A 83 -16.63 -8.23 2.24
C LYS A 83 -17.15 -6.83 2.59
N ALA A 84 -18.29 -6.72 3.29
CA ALA A 84 -18.89 -5.43 3.63
C ALA A 84 -17.97 -4.60 4.54
N ILE A 85 -17.28 -5.28 5.46
CA ILE A 85 -16.31 -4.64 6.36
C ILE A 85 -15.07 -4.19 5.60
N SER A 86 -14.57 -5.01 4.66
CA SER A 86 -13.43 -4.65 3.81
C SER A 86 -13.73 -3.40 2.99
N GLU A 87 -14.86 -3.34 2.30
CA GLU A 87 -15.27 -2.18 1.51
C GLU A 87 -15.34 -0.90 2.37
N ARG A 88 -15.85 -1.01 3.61
CA ARG A 88 -15.89 0.14 4.52
C ARG A 88 -14.50 0.56 4.99
N TYR A 89 -13.68 -0.41 5.36
CA TYR A 89 -12.28 -0.17 5.77
C TYR A 89 -11.47 0.50 4.67
N GLU A 90 -11.55 -0.01 3.44
CA GLU A 90 -10.83 0.57 2.31
C GLU A 90 -11.28 2.01 2.00
N GLY A 91 -12.58 2.29 2.09
CA GLY A 91 -13.09 3.65 1.96
C GLY A 91 -12.57 4.61 3.05
N LEU A 92 -12.31 4.11 4.27
CA LEU A 92 -11.69 4.91 5.34
C LEU A 92 -10.18 5.02 5.17
N LEU A 93 -9.54 3.94 4.73
CA LEU A 93 -8.09 3.92 4.48
C LEU A 93 -7.70 4.84 3.32
N SER A 94 -8.53 4.90 2.27
CA SER A 94 -8.29 5.79 1.13
C SER A 94 -8.23 7.27 1.49
N CYS A 95 -8.80 7.66 2.65
CA CYS A 95 -8.73 9.02 3.19
C CYS A 95 -7.49 9.26 4.09
N GLN A 96 -6.66 8.23 4.35
CA GLN A 96 -5.48 8.35 5.23
C GLN A 96 -4.23 8.65 4.38
N HIS A 97 -3.71 9.85 4.51
CA HIS A 97 -2.57 10.31 3.71
C HIS A 97 -1.53 11.12 4.53
N ASP A 98 -1.41 10.81 5.82
CA ASP A 98 -0.36 11.41 6.66
C ASP A 98 1.02 10.98 6.17
N PHE A 99 1.96 11.90 6.07
CA PHE A 99 3.33 11.61 5.66
C PHE A 99 4.14 10.92 6.75
N MET A 100 5.09 10.08 6.34
CA MET A 100 6.19 9.68 7.19
C MET A 100 7.03 10.92 7.56
N PRO A 101 7.61 10.97 8.78
CA PRO A 101 8.41 12.10 9.19
C PRO A 101 9.54 12.44 8.21
N GLY A 102 9.53 13.65 7.67
CA GLY A 102 10.54 14.14 6.73
C GLY A 102 10.33 13.72 5.26
N ALA A 103 9.37 12.85 4.94
CA ALA A 103 9.17 12.34 3.58
C ALA A 103 8.80 13.44 2.58
N GLU A 104 7.96 14.40 2.96
CA GLU A 104 7.58 15.52 2.10
C GLU A 104 8.80 16.36 1.68
N GLN A 105 9.68 16.68 2.64
CA GLN A 105 10.90 17.43 2.33
C GLN A 105 11.86 16.62 1.48
N LEU A 106 12.01 15.32 1.77
CA LEU A 106 12.82 14.41 0.98
C LEU A 106 12.36 14.34 -0.48
N LEU A 107 11.05 14.24 -0.74
CA LEU A 107 10.48 14.23 -2.08
C LEU A 107 10.82 15.52 -2.85
N LYS A 108 10.68 16.69 -2.21
CA LYS A 108 11.06 17.98 -2.80
C LYS A 108 12.54 18.01 -3.20
N ASP A 109 13.40 17.52 -2.34
CA ASP A 109 14.85 17.52 -2.57
C ASP A 109 15.25 16.51 -3.67
N LEU A 110 14.64 15.31 -3.65
CA LEU A 110 14.95 14.26 -4.63
C LEU A 110 14.41 14.60 -6.02
N SER A 111 13.17 15.09 -6.12
CA SER A 111 12.53 15.41 -7.41
C SER A 111 13.24 16.52 -8.18
N SER A 112 14.02 17.35 -7.51
CA SER A 112 14.85 18.38 -8.14
C SER A 112 16.12 17.82 -8.82
N ARG A 113 16.50 16.58 -8.52
CA ARG A 113 17.79 15.97 -8.92
C ARG A 113 17.65 14.65 -9.68
N TYR A 114 16.56 13.94 -9.46
CA TYR A 114 16.32 12.59 -9.98
C TYR A 114 14.93 12.47 -10.60
N ASP A 115 14.77 11.54 -11.51
CA ASP A 115 13.46 11.12 -11.99
C ASP A 115 12.87 10.14 -10.98
N LEU A 116 11.76 10.52 -10.32
CA LEU A 116 11.11 9.71 -9.30
C LEU A 116 9.98 8.90 -9.91
N TYR A 117 9.87 7.66 -9.47
CA TYR A 117 8.81 6.71 -9.82
C TYR A 117 8.22 6.11 -8.55
N LEU A 118 6.91 5.94 -8.51
CA LEU A 118 6.25 5.23 -7.42
C LEU A 118 5.96 3.79 -7.81
N ALA A 119 6.16 2.85 -6.89
CA ALA A 119 5.82 1.44 -7.04
C ALA A 119 5.13 0.90 -5.77
N SER A 120 3.85 0.57 -5.84
CA SER A 120 3.06 0.13 -4.68
C SER A 120 2.23 -1.12 -4.98
N ASN A 121 2.16 -2.06 -4.00
CA ASN A 121 1.30 -3.26 -4.06
C ASN A 121 -0.14 -3.02 -3.59
N GLY A 122 -0.50 -1.83 -3.19
CA GLY A 122 -1.84 -1.51 -2.69
C GLY A 122 -2.95 -1.61 -3.74
N ALA A 123 -4.20 -1.65 -3.26
CA ALA A 123 -5.37 -1.58 -4.13
C ALA A 123 -5.49 -0.19 -4.76
N ALA A 124 -5.78 -0.12 -6.06
CA ALA A 124 -5.87 1.14 -6.81
C ALA A 124 -6.95 2.08 -6.25
N ALA A 125 -8.08 1.52 -5.81
CA ALA A 125 -9.17 2.27 -5.18
C ALA A 125 -8.76 2.94 -3.86
N VAL A 126 -7.73 2.43 -3.19
CA VAL A 126 -7.15 3.01 -1.96
C VAL A 126 -6.01 3.96 -2.29
N GLN A 127 -5.07 3.53 -3.14
CA GLN A 127 -3.85 4.30 -3.38
C GLN A 127 -4.08 5.59 -4.19
N ASN A 128 -4.95 5.55 -5.20
CA ASN A 128 -5.18 6.73 -6.04
C ASN A 128 -5.72 7.94 -5.25
N PRO A 129 -6.78 7.83 -4.41
CA PRO A 129 -7.23 8.96 -3.59
C PRO A 129 -6.14 9.45 -2.63
N ARG A 130 -5.37 8.56 -2.00
CA ARG A 130 -4.28 8.93 -1.09
C ARG A 130 -3.19 9.73 -1.79
N LEU A 131 -2.85 9.36 -3.03
CA LEU A 131 -1.87 10.10 -3.85
C LEU A 131 -2.38 11.48 -4.26
N ASP A 132 -3.67 11.58 -4.57
CA ASP A 132 -4.31 12.84 -4.95
C ASP A 132 -4.42 13.79 -3.75
N ASP A 133 -4.94 13.31 -2.63
CA ASP A 133 -5.17 14.10 -1.42
C ASP A 133 -3.85 14.54 -0.75
N ALA A 134 -2.80 13.71 -0.82
CA ALA A 134 -1.45 14.08 -0.36
C ALA A 134 -0.71 15.01 -1.34
N GLY A 135 -1.26 15.26 -2.53
CA GLY A 135 -0.60 16.08 -3.56
C GLY A 135 0.71 15.47 -4.08
N LEU A 136 0.80 14.13 -4.13
CA LEU A 136 2.04 13.41 -4.44
C LEU A 136 2.34 13.31 -5.94
N ARG A 137 1.31 13.29 -6.81
CA ARG A 137 1.51 13.03 -8.25
C ARG A 137 2.54 13.93 -8.94
N PRO A 138 2.64 15.25 -8.63
CA PRO A 138 3.61 16.11 -9.30
C PRO A 138 5.08 15.75 -9.08
N TYR A 139 5.39 14.97 -8.03
CA TYR A 139 6.77 14.55 -7.76
C TYR A 139 7.24 13.40 -8.65
N PHE A 140 6.30 12.62 -9.24
CA PHE A 140 6.61 11.38 -9.94
C PHE A 140 6.48 11.51 -11.45
N LYS A 141 7.44 10.95 -12.19
CA LYS A 141 7.39 10.79 -13.65
C LYS A 141 6.49 9.63 -14.08
N GLY A 142 6.30 8.64 -13.20
CA GLY A 142 5.40 7.51 -13.37
C GLY A 142 4.98 6.94 -12.02
N ILE A 143 3.75 6.44 -11.96
CA ILE A 143 3.15 5.82 -10.78
C ILE A 143 2.68 4.43 -11.20
N PHE A 144 3.18 3.42 -10.52
CA PHE A 144 2.94 2.01 -10.82
C PHE A 144 2.27 1.35 -9.62
N ILE A 145 0.96 1.18 -9.71
CA ILE A 145 0.16 0.44 -8.72
C ILE A 145 -0.03 -0.97 -9.27
N SER A 146 0.34 -1.98 -8.51
CA SER A 146 0.41 -3.37 -8.97
C SER A 146 -0.91 -3.89 -9.54
N GLU A 147 -2.04 -3.49 -8.97
CA GLU A 147 -3.37 -3.84 -9.49
C GLU A 147 -3.58 -3.31 -10.92
N GLU A 148 -3.15 -2.10 -11.22
CA GLU A 148 -3.23 -1.49 -12.56
C GLU A 148 -2.22 -2.11 -13.53
N MET A 149 -1.09 -2.60 -12.99
CA MET A 149 -0.04 -3.24 -13.78
C MET A 149 -0.32 -4.72 -14.08
N GLY A 150 -1.27 -5.34 -13.36
CA GLY A 150 -1.61 -6.76 -13.49
C GLY A 150 -0.53 -7.72 -12.96
N ALA A 151 0.38 -7.22 -12.14
CA ALA A 151 1.43 -8.00 -11.48
C ALA A 151 1.89 -7.29 -10.21
N ASP A 152 2.29 -8.04 -9.18
CA ASP A 152 2.70 -7.51 -7.88
C ASP A 152 4.22 -7.50 -7.70
N LYS A 153 4.74 -6.53 -6.91
CA LYS A 153 6.12 -6.59 -6.38
C LYS A 153 6.25 -7.84 -5.47
N PRO A 154 7.39 -8.50 -5.43
CA PRO A 154 8.64 -8.23 -6.14
C PRO A 154 8.77 -8.98 -7.47
N SER A 155 7.67 -9.38 -8.11
CA SER A 155 7.73 -10.18 -9.33
C SER A 155 8.50 -9.49 -10.46
N LYS A 156 9.23 -10.30 -11.24
CA LYS A 156 9.91 -9.81 -12.44
C LYS A 156 8.94 -9.18 -13.43
N ALA A 157 7.71 -9.73 -13.54
CA ALA A 157 6.68 -9.22 -14.45
C ALA A 157 6.29 -7.78 -14.11
N PHE A 158 6.14 -7.45 -12.81
CA PHE A 158 5.85 -6.10 -12.37
C PHE A 158 6.96 -5.12 -12.79
N PHE A 159 8.20 -5.43 -12.46
CA PHE A 159 9.32 -4.55 -12.79
C PHE A 159 9.58 -4.44 -14.29
N ASP A 160 9.45 -5.54 -15.06
CA ASP A 160 9.55 -5.48 -16.52
C ASP A 160 8.50 -4.54 -17.12
N ALA A 161 7.25 -4.58 -16.63
CA ALA A 161 6.19 -3.68 -17.08
C ALA A 161 6.49 -2.22 -16.71
N CYS A 162 6.97 -1.94 -15.48
CA CYS A 162 7.39 -0.60 -15.07
C CYS A 162 8.51 -0.07 -15.97
N PHE A 163 9.54 -0.87 -16.20
CA PHE A 163 10.70 -0.47 -17.00
C PHE A 163 10.36 -0.24 -18.47
N ALA A 164 9.44 -1.05 -19.02
CA ALA A 164 8.94 -0.88 -20.39
C ALA A 164 8.17 0.44 -20.58
N ALA A 165 7.55 0.95 -19.52
CA ALA A 165 6.80 2.21 -19.55
C ALA A 165 7.71 3.46 -19.47
N ILE A 166 9.01 3.30 -19.18
CA ILE A 166 9.94 4.42 -19.00
C ILE A 166 10.85 4.55 -20.23
N PRO A 167 10.73 5.63 -21.03
CA PRO A 167 11.58 5.82 -22.20
C PRO A 167 13.06 5.90 -21.82
N GLY A 168 13.88 5.07 -22.46
CA GLY A 168 15.34 5.05 -22.25
C GLY A 168 15.77 4.55 -20.87
N PHE A 169 14.94 3.72 -20.22
CA PHE A 169 15.25 3.12 -18.91
C PHE A 169 16.59 2.36 -18.92
N ARG A 170 17.34 2.52 -17.83
CA ARG A 170 18.62 1.81 -17.60
C ARG A 170 18.68 1.34 -16.15
N LEU A 171 18.76 0.03 -15.96
CA LEU A 171 18.75 -0.59 -14.64
C LEU A 171 19.96 -0.14 -13.79
N GLU A 172 21.13 -0.01 -14.42
CA GLU A 172 22.38 0.42 -13.77
C GLU A 172 22.37 1.89 -13.29
N GLU A 173 21.35 2.65 -13.67
CA GLU A 173 21.11 4.05 -13.23
C GLU A 173 19.91 4.15 -12.26
N THR A 174 19.43 3.02 -11.73
CA THR A 174 18.18 2.95 -10.99
C THR A 174 18.37 2.29 -9.62
N ILE A 175 17.68 2.82 -8.61
CA ILE A 175 17.53 2.18 -7.29
C ILE A 175 16.04 2.09 -6.90
N MET A 176 15.73 1.13 -6.04
CA MET A 176 14.45 1.03 -5.33
C MET A 176 14.68 1.34 -3.86
N VAL A 177 13.78 2.12 -3.26
CA VAL A 177 13.78 2.48 -1.84
C VAL A 177 12.40 2.17 -1.27
N GLY A 178 12.35 1.44 -0.17
CA GLY A 178 11.15 1.05 0.55
C GLY A 178 11.48 0.64 1.98
N ASP A 179 10.44 0.41 2.78
CA ASP A 179 10.53 -0.07 4.16
C ASP A 179 10.81 -1.58 4.25
N SER A 180 10.50 -2.33 3.19
CA SER A 180 10.71 -3.77 3.09
C SER A 180 11.58 -4.15 1.89
N LEU A 181 12.01 -5.42 1.85
CA LEU A 181 12.76 -6.00 0.74
C LEU A 181 11.85 -6.65 -0.33
N SER A 182 10.55 -6.54 -0.17
CA SER A 182 9.54 -7.05 -1.12
C SER A 182 9.20 -6.04 -2.20
#